data_61635212c0bdffb59c108001a367f9ee
#
_entry.id   61635212c0bdffb59c108001a367f9ee
#
_cell.length_a   1.000
_cell.length_b   1.000
_cell.length_c   1.000
_cell.angle_alpha   90.00
_cell.angle_beta   90.00
_cell.angle_gamma   90.00
#
_symmetry.space_group_name_H-M   'P 1'
#
loop_
_entity.id
_entity.type
_entity.pdbx_description
1 polymer ?
#
loop_
_entity_poly.entity_id
_entity_poly.type
_entity_poly.pdbx_seq_one_letter_code
_entity_poly.pdbx_strand_id
1 'polypeptide(L)'
;KSYPFFQTMRKLHRWLMDPPAYKGAKSVGKVIVGITTFVMVVILVSGIVIWIPRTRKALRNRLVVSCTKGWWRFWYDSHVSLGIYVTLFLLVMALTGLTWSFQWYRTAAYGLFGVSTARPAMSAPQQQNKDEKKEKAEFDYGIWDNVVFELQALYPSYASISLTAGKAQISKPGNMRSSDTAAFDTQTGEITTVTAYSDVPRAQKMKGWFYAFHTGSWGGMTTKVLYFLAAFIGGILPLSGYYLWLKKKRLSKKKVFRTIF
;
A
#
# COMPACT_ATOMS: atom_id res chain seq x y z
N LYS A 1 2.20 -4.23 20.82
CA LYS A 1 0.73 -3.95 20.87
C LYS A 1 0.39 -2.97 19.74
N SER A 2 -0.51 -3.34 18.80
CA SER A 2 -0.98 -2.40 17.77
C SER A 2 -2.12 -1.58 18.35
N TYR A 3 -2.01 -0.25 18.24
CA TYR A 3 -3.04 0.66 18.73
C TYR A 3 -4.38 0.42 18.02
N PRO A 4 -5.52 0.42 18.72
CA PRO A 4 -6.86 0.17 18.16
C PRO A 4 -7.19 1.11 16.98
N PHE A 5 -6.75 2.36 17.04
CA PHE A 5 -6.92 3.35 15.98
C PHE A 5 -6.35 2.86 14.63
N PHE A 6 -5.09 2.42 14.60
CA PHE A 6 -4.47 1.96 13.34
C PHE A 6 -5.10 0.67 12.81
N GLN A 7 -5.59 -0.20 13.70
CA GLN A 7 -6.34 -1.38 13.29
C GLN A 7 -7.66 -1.00 12.61
N THR A 8 -8.38 -0.02 13.17
CA THR A 8 -9.63 0.51 12.62
C THR A 8 -9.39 1.15 11.25
N MET A 9 -8.37 2.02 11.13
CA MET A 9 -8.00 2.63 9.86
C MET A 9 -7.65 1.58 8.80
N ARG A 10 -6.93 0.52 9.18
CA ARG A 10 -6.62 -0.59 8.28
C ARG A 10 -7.86 -1.36 7.85
N LYS A 11 -8.82 -1.62 8.75
CA LYS A 11 -10.10 -2.27 8.43
C LYS A 11 -10.93 -1.40 7.48
N LEU A 12 -11.00 -0.10 7.74
CA LEU A 12 -11.67 0.86 6.88
C LEU A 12 -11.05 0.88 5.48
N HIS A 13 -9.74 1.04 5.38
CA HIS A 13 -9.01 1.11 4.12
C HIS A 13 -9.16 -0.17 3.27
N ARG A 14 -9.18 -1.35 3.88
CA ARG A 14 -9.17 -2.62 3.16
C ARG A 14 -10.55 -3.17 2.87
N TRP A 15 -11.53 -2.90 3.72
CA TRP A 15 -12.83 -3.60 3.72
C TRP A 15 -14.01 -2.70 4.07
N LEU A 16 -13.85 -1.40 4.22
CA LEU A 16 -14.90 -0.49 4.70
C LEU A 16 -15.56 -1.00 6.01
N MET A 17 -14.76 -1.50 6.94
CA MET A 17 -15.18 -2.11 8.21
C MET A 17 -15.93 -3.45 8.09
N ASP A 18 -15.98 -4.04 6.89
CA ASP A 18 -16.55 -5.38 6.60
C ASP A 18 -15.44 -6.42 6.35
N PRO A 19 -14.65 -6.83 7.36
CA PRO A 19 -13.60 -7.80 7.16
C PRO A 19 -14.20 -9.18 6.87
N PRO A 20 -13.59 -9.99 5.97
CA PRO A 20 -14.06 -11.34 5.69
C PRO A 20 -13.98 -12.20 6.96
N ALA A 21 -15.04 -12.98 7.22
CA ALA A 21 -15.15 -13.81 8.42
C ALA A 21 -14.05 -14.89 8.49
N TYR A 22 -13.64 -15.41 7.34
CA TYR A 22 -12.54 -16.38 7.22
C TYR A 22 -11.77 -16.19 5.91
N LYS A 23 -10.62 -16.85 5.78
CA LYS A 23 -9.76 -16.76 4.58
C LYS A 23 -10.50 -17.36 3.36
N GLY A 24 -10.87 -16.51 2.41
CA GLY A 24 -11.66 -16.88 1.23
C GLY A 24 -13.12 -16.44 1.26
N ALA A 25 -13.63 -15.99 2.42
CA ALA A 25 -14.97 -15.42 2.51
C ALA A 25 -15.11 -14.17 1.62
N LYS A 26 -16.28 -14.00 1.04
CA LYS A 26 -16.63 -12.79 0.28
C LYS A 26 -16.86 -11.64 1.26
N SER A 27 -16.32 -10.47 0.97
CA SER A 27 -16.53 -9.22 1.69
C SER A 27 -17.01 -8.19 0.68
N VAL A 28 -18.20 -7.64 0.90
CA VAL A 28 -18.78 -6.59 0.04
C VAL A 28 -17.92 -5.34 0.11
N GLY A 29 -17.47 -4.98 1.31
CA GLY A 29 -16.56 -3.85 1.51
C GLY A 29 -15.26 -3.97 0.71
N LYS A 30 -14.69 -5.18 0.59
CA LYS A 30 -13.51 -5.42 -0.24
C LYS A 30 -13.78 -5.19 -1.73
N VAL A 31 -14.95 -5.60 -2.22
CA VAL A 31 -15.33 -5.39 -3.63
C VAL A 31 -15.52 -3.92 -3.92
N ILE A 32 -16.21 -3.20 -3.03
CA ILE A 32 -16.40 -1.73 -3.15
C ILE A 32 -15.04 -1.02 -3.18
N VAL A 33 -14.13 -1.32 -2.26
CA VAL A 33 -12.76 -0.75 -2.24
C VAL A 33 -12.03 -1.05 -3.55
N GLY A 34 -12.15 -2.27 -4.09
CA GLY A 34 -11.54 -2.64 -5.37
C GLY A 34 -12.08 -1.82 -6.54
N ILE A 35 -13.41 -1.71 -6.67
CA ILE A 35 -14.07 -0.95 -7.73
C ILE A 35 -13.72 0.54 -7.64
N THR A 36 -13.81 1.13 -6.44
CA THR A 36 -13.47 2.55 -6.25
C THR A 36 -12.01 2.84 -6.53
N THR A 37 -11.10 1.91 -6.19
CA THR A 37 -9.68 2.01 -6.56
C THR A 37 -9.49 1.97 -8.07
N PHE A 38 -10.21 1.10 -8.78
CA PHE A 38 -10.17 1.05 -10.24
C PHE A 38 -10.66 2.37 -10.87
N VAL A 39 -11.79 2.90 -10.41
CA VAL A 39 -12.29 4.22 -10.82
C VAL A 39 -11.27 5.32 -10.53
N MET A 40 -10.61 5.28 -9.37
CA MET A 40 -9.55 6.22 -9.02
C MET A 40 -8.38 6.16 -10.03
N VAL A 41 -7.96 4.97 -10.49
CA VAL A 41 -6.92 4.85 -11.53
C VAL A 41 -7.35 5.55 -12.81
N VAL A 42 -8.60 5.36 -13.25
CA VAL A 42 -9.13 6.04 -14.45
C VAL A 42 -9.13 7.57 -14.27
N ILE A 43 -9.52 8.05 -13.08
CA ILE A 43 -9.51 9.50 -12.75
C ILE A 43 -8.08 10.04 -12.78
N LEU A 44 -7.11 9.35 -12.18
CA LEU A 44 -5.70 9.79 -12.14
C LEU A 44 -5.12 9.85 -13.56
N VAL A 45 -5.34 8.81 -14.37
CA VAL A 45 -4.86 8.78 -15.76
C VAL A 45 -5.49 9.89 -16.59
N SER A 46 -6.82 10.06 -16.50
CA SER A 46 -7.51 11.16 -17.19
C SER A 46 -7.03 12.54 -16.70
N GLY A 47 -6.75 12.66 -15.41
CA GLY A 47 -6.17 13.87 -14.81
C GLY A 47 -4.82 14.23 -15.42
N ILE A 48 -3.94 13.27 -15.63
CA ILE A 48 -2.65 13.47 -16.31
C ILE A 48 -2.89 13.99 -17.73
N VAL A 49 -3.78 13.33 -18.50
CA VAL A 49 -4.08 13.74 -19.89
C VAL A 49 -4.59 15.18 -19.98
N ILE A 50 -5.52 15.56 -19.11
CA ILE A 50 -6.07 16.93 -19.05
C ILE A 50 -5.03 17.93 -18.56
N TRP A 51 -4.12 17.49 -17.71
CA TRP A 51 -3.07 18.36 -17.17
C TRP A 51 -2.00 18.72 -18.20
N ILE A 52 -1.72 17.90 -19.21
CA ILE A 52 -0.64 18.13 -20.17
C ILE A 52 -0.78 19.52 -20.83
N PRO A 53 0.18 20.45 -20.63
CA PRO A 53 0.09 21.78 -21.17
C PRO A 53 0.60 21.81 -22.62
N ARG A 54 0.00 22.66 -23.47
CA ARG A 54 0.42 22.85 -24.86
C ARG A 54 1.62 23.78 -25.01
N THR A 55 1.94 24.59 -24.02
CA THR A 55 3.04 25.57 -24.07
C THR A 55 3.89 25.56 -22.81
N ARG A 56 5.18 25.94 -22.94
CA ARG A 56 6.10 26.04 -21.79
C ARG A 56 5.61 27.04 -20.72
N LYS A 57 4.99 28.15 -21.13
CA LYS A 57 4.41 29.15 -20.23
C LYS A 57 3.25 28.54 -19.42
N ALA A 58 2.38 27.77 -20.07
CA ALA A 58 1.28 27.05 -19.40
C ALA A 58 1.82 25.98 -18.45
N LEU A 59 2.90 25.28 -18.80
CA LEU A 59 3.58 24.32 -17.92
C LEU A 59 4.04 24.99 -16.62
N ARG A 60 4.79 26.08 -16.72
CA ARG A 60 5.27 26.81 -15.54
C ARG A 60 4.12 27.28 -14.65
N ASN A 61 3.04 27.79 -15.23
CA ASN A 61 1.88 28.26 -14.49
C ASN A 61 1.11 27.12 -13.79
N ARG A 62 1.13 25.90 -14.35
CA ARG A 62 0.46 24.73 -13.77
C ARG A 62 1.27 24.04 -12.66
N LEU A 63 2.55 24.33 -12.57
CA LEU A 63 3.44 23.78 -11.54
C LEU A 63 3.53 24.64 -10.27
N VAL A 64 2.96 25.86 -10.30
CA VAL A 64 3.10 26.82 -9.20
C VAL A 64 1.72 27.15 -8.62
N VAL A 65 1.66 27.26 -7.29
CA VAL A 65 0.46 27.72 -6.55
C VAL A 65 0.55 29.22 -6.31
N SER A 66 -0.43 29.98 -6.78
CA SER A 66 -0.50 31.42 -6.53
C SER A 66 -1.28 31.71 -5.25
N CYS A 67 -0.59 32.26 -4.24
CA CYS A 67 -1.18 32.61 -2.97
C CYS A 67 -1.79 34.05 -2.95
N THR A 68 -1.46 34.91 -3.93
CA THR A 68 -1.81 36.34 -3.95
C THR A 68 -3.03 36.67 -4.82
N LYS A 69 -3.49 35.75 -5.68
CA LYS A 69 -4.57 36.00 -6.67
C LYS A 69 -5.96 35.59 -6.20
N GLY A 70 -6.19 35.61 -4.89
CA GLY A 70 -7.48 35.30 -4.26
C GLY A 70 -7.74 33.81 -4.04
N TRP A 71 -8.69 33.54 -3.14
CA TRP A 71 -8.98 32.21 -2.59
C TRP A 71 -9.36 31.15 -3.63
N TRP A 72 -10.14 31.54 -4.66
CA TRP A 72 -10.51 30.60 -5.72
C TRP A 72 -9.31 30.17 -6.56
N ARG A 73 -8.44 31.12 -6.90
CA ARG A 73 -7.22 30.85 -7.66
C ARG A 73 -6.27 29.98 -6.88
N PHE A 74 -6.14 30.20 -5.58
CA PHE A 74 -5.34 29.37 -4.69
C PHE A 74 -5.81 27.90 -4.73
N TRP A 75 -7.12 27.64 -4.57
CA TRP A 75 -7.63 26.26 -4.61
C TRP A 75 -7.51 25.62 -5.99
N TYR A 76 -7.72 26.38 -7.05
CA TYR A 76 -7.52 25.89 -8.41
C TYR A 76 -6.06 25.50 -8.66
N ASP A 77 -5.12 26.39 -8.39
CA ASP A 77 -3.70 26.13 -8.59
C ASP A 77 -3.21 25.02 -7.68
N SER A 78 -3.67 24.96 -6.42
CA SER A 78 -3.36 23.86 -5.49
C SER A 78 -3.85 22.52 -6.02
N HIS A 79 -5.09 22.44 -6.51
CA HIS A 79 -5.62 21.20 -7.09
C HIS A 79 -4.81 20.75 -8.31
N VAL A 80 -4.48 21.65 -9.21
CA VAL A 80 -3.76 21.37 -10.47
C VAL A 80 -2.28 21.04 -10.23
N SER A 81 -1.62 21.85 -9.40
CA SER A 81 -0.18 21.72 -9.13
C SER A 81 0.12 20.58 -8.17
N LEU A 82 -0.51 20.56 -6.99
CA LEU A 82 -0.30 19.45 -6.03
C LEU A 82 -0.82 18.14 -6.60
N GLY A 83 -1.92 18.18 -7.37
CA GLY A 83 -2.47 17.02 -8.04
C GLY A 83 -1.44 16.29 -8.86
N ILE A 84 -0.73 16.97 -9.76
CA ILE A 84 0.27 16.30 -10.64
C ILE A 84 1.47 15.77 -9.84
N TYR A 85 1.95 16.50 -8.82
CA TYR A 85 3.08 16.06 -8.00
C TYR A 85 2.79 14.76 -7.26
N VAL A 86 1.56 14.57 -6.77
CA VAL A 86 1.20 13.37 -6.02
C VAL A 86 0.63 12.25 -6.89
N THR A 87 0.21 12.55 -8.13
CA THR A 87 -0.46 11.59 -9.03
C THR A 87 0.37 10.33 -9.25
N LEU A 88 1.69 10.44 -9.42
CA LEU A 88 2.56 9.27 -9.62
C LEU A 88 2.52 8.34 -8.41
N PHE A 89 2.64 8.88 -7.22
CA PHE A 89 2.59 8.09 -5.97
C PHE A 89 1.22 7.45 -5.78
N LEU A 90 0.15 8.22 -6.00
CA LEU A 90 -1.23 7.72 -5.88
C LEU A 90 -1.51 6.63 -6.93
N LEU A 91 -0.99 6.78 -8.15
CA LEU A 91 -1.14 5.78 -9.20
C LEU A 91 -0.42 4.48 -8.82
N VAL A 92 0.81 4.55 -8.32
CA VAL A 92 1.56 3.39 -7.84
C VAL A 92 0.82 2.72 -6.68
N MET A 93 0.30 3.49 -5.70
CA MET A 93 -0.49 2.94 -4.60
C MET A 93 -1.76 2.25 -5.12
N ALA A 94 -2.49 2.87 -6.05
CA ALA A 94 -3.72 2.31 -6.60
C ALA A 94 -3.46 1.03 -7.40
N LEU A 95 -2.52 1.05 -8.34
CA LEU A 95 -2.17 -0.10 -9.17
C LEU A 95 -1.65 -1.28 -8.32
N THR A 96 -0.81 -1.03 -7.34
CA THR A 96 -0.35 -2.09 -6.43
C THR A 96 -1.49 -2.57 -5.52
N GLY A 97 -2.37 -1.67 -5.06
CA GLY A 97 -3.53 -1.99 -4.24
C GLY A 97 -4.53 -2.93 -4.90
N LEU A 98 -4.79 -2.76 -6.20
CA LEU A 98 -5.68 -3.63 -6.98
C LEU A 98 -5.27 -5.09 -6.96
N THR A 99 -3.99 -5.41 -6.77
CA THR A 99 -3.51 -6.81 -6.69
C THR A 99 -4.09 -7.60 -5.51
N TRP A 100 -4.54 -6.91 -4.45
CA TRP A 100 -5.21 -7.56 -3.32
C TRP A 100 -6.72 -7.61 -3.47
N SER A 101 -7.30 -6.75 -4.31
CA SER A 101 -8.74 -6.72 -4.54
C SER A 101 -9.18 -7.78 -5.56
N PHE A 102 -8.47 -7.90 -6.68
CA PHE A 102 -8.86 -8.75 -7.81
C PHE A 102 -7.79 -9.79 -8.15
N GLN A 103 -8.19 -11.07 -8.17
CA GLN A 103 -7.29 -12.17 -8.52
C GLN A 103 -6.80 -12.09 -9.97
N TRP A 104 -7.71 -11.79 -10.92
CA TRP A 104 -7.37 -11.67 -12.33
C TRP A 104 -6.33 -10.56 -12.57
N TYR A 105 -6.52 -9.40 -11.90
CA TYR A 105 -5.58 -8.28 -11.98
C TYR A 105 -4.20 -8.67 -11.43
N ARG A 106 -4.17 -9.35 -10.29
CA ARG A 106 -2.91 -9.84 -9.71
C ARG A 106 -2.19 -10.79 -10.65
N THR A 107 -2.91 -11.72 -11.29
CA THR A 107 -2.33 -12.66 -12.26
C THR A 107 -1.75 -11.92 -13.46
N ALA A 108 -2.48 -10.95 -14.01
CA ALA A 108 -2.00 -10.12 -15.11
C ALA A 108 -0.78 -9.27 -14.69
N ALA A 109 -0.87 -8.58 -13.54
CA ALA A 109 0.21 -7.73 -13.04
C ALA A 109 1.50 -8.52 -12.77
N TYR A 110 1.41 -9.72 -12.18
CA TYR A 110 2.58 -10.59 -11.96
C TYR A 110 3.10 -11.17 -13.26
N GLY A 111 2.21 -11.50 -14.22
CA GLY A 111 2.59 -11.97 -15.55
C GLY A 111 3.45 -10.97 -16.32
N LEU A 112 3.21 -9.64 -16.18
CA LEU A 112 4.05 -8.60 -16.77
C LEU A 112 5.51 -8.67 -16.30
N PHE A 113 5.77 -9.23 -15.12
CA PHE A 113 7.11 -9.44 -14.59
C PHE A 113 7.60 -10.90 -14.76
N GLY A 114 6.95 -11.68 -15.62
CA GLY A 114 7.32 -13.07 -15.90
C GLY A 114 7.10 -14.02 -14.70
N VAL A 115 6.18 -13.68 -13.80
CA VAL A 115 5.86 -14.49 -12.61
C VAL A 115 4.51 -15.13 -12.75
N SER A 116 4.46 -16.47 -12.82
CA SER A 116 3.21 -17.24 -12.76
C SER A 116 2.65 -17.21 -11.34
N THR A 117 1.36 -16.89 -11.21
CA THR A 117 0.60 -17.03 -9.96
C THR A 117 -0.12 -18.37 -9.85
N ALA A 118 0.06 -19.24 -10.84
CA ALA A 118 -0.46 -20.60 -10.77
C ALA A 118 0.14 -21.30 -9.55
N ARG A 119 -0.68 -21.87 -8.69
CA ARG A 119 -0.20 -22.80 -7.67
C ARG A 119 0.48 -23.95 -8.38
N PRO A 120 1.71 -24.34 -8.01
CA PRO A 120 2.23 -25.65 -8.43
C PRO A 120 1.18 -26.68 -8.03
N ALA A 121 0.87 -27.59 -8.95
CA ALA A 121 -0.12 -28.64 -8.74
C ALA A 121 0.26 -29.66 -7.63
N MET A 122 1.41 -29.47 -6.97
CA MET A 122 1.92 -30.33 -5.91
C MET A 122 2.12 -29.55 -4.60
N SER A 123 1.05 -29.38 -3.94
CA SER A 123 0.86 -29.47 -2.49
C SER A 123 -0.65 -29.46 -2.26
N ALA A 124 -1.19 -30.66 -2.09
CA ALA A 124 -2.47 -30.86 -1.45
C ALA A 124 -2.50 -29.95 -0.20
N PRO A 125 -3.64 -29.34 0.14
CA PRO A 125 -3.71 -28.64 1.41
C PRO A 125 -3.39 -29.69 2.46
N GLN A 126 -2.23 -29.55 3.14
CA GLN A 126 -2.15 -30.15 4.45
C GLN A 126 -3.34 -29.55 5.21
N GLN A 127 -4.38 -30.34 5.33
CA GLN A 127 -5.42 -30.13 6.31
C GLN A 127 -4.67 -30.06 7.64
N GLN A 128 -4.35 -28.85 8.05
CA GLN A 128 -4.11 -28.62 9.46
C GLN A 128 -5.43 -29.00 10.12
N ASN A 129 -5.43 -30.19 10.74
CA ASN A 129 -6.49 -30.63 11.62
C ASN A 129 -6.84 -29.48 12.53
N LYS A 130 -8.08 -28.99 12.38
CA LYS A 130 -8.62 -27.86 13.15
C LYS A 130 -8.95 -28.25 14.58
N ASP A 131 -8.72 -29.50 14.96
CA ASP A 131 -9.17 -30.07 16.22
C ASP A 131 -8.06 -30.25 17.28
N GLU A 132 -6.83 -29.82 17.00
CA GLU A 132 -5.91 -29.57 18.09
C GLU A 132 -6.27 -28.23 18.75
N LYS A 133 -7.09 -28.30 19.82
CA LYS A 133 -7.06 -27.33 20.91
C LYS A 133 -5.58 -27.08 21.21
N LYS A 134 -5.03 -25.98 20.67
CA LYS A 134 -3.70 -25.55 21.09
C LYS A 134 -3.79 -25.25 22.56
N GLU A 135 -3.48 -26.21 23.38
CA GLU A 135 -2.95 -25.96 24.70
C GLU A 135 -1.95 -24.83 24.50
N LYS A 136 -2.15 -23.72 25.21
CA LYS A 136 -1.16 -22.65 25.23
C LYS A 136 0.09 -23.26 25.84
N ALA A 137 0.96 -23.83 25.00
CA ALA A 137 2.30 -24.14 25.42
C ALA A 137 2.85 -22.86 26.03
N GLU A 138 3.22 -22.91 27.26
CA GLU A 138 3.85 -21.83 27.99
C GLU A 138 5.17 -21.58 27.26
N PHE A 139 5.21 -20.50 26.44
CA PHE A 139 6.40 -20.17 25.67
C PHE A 139 7.47 -19.67 26.62
N ASP A 140 8.57 -20.39 26.72
CA ASP A 140 9.74 -19.90 27.42
C ASP A 140 10.40 -18.77 26.59
N TYR A 141 10.18 -17.54 27.04
CA TYR A 141 10.77 -16.35 26.42
C TYR A 141 12.30 -16.32 26.56
N GLY A 142 12.90 -17.04 27.52
CA GLY A 142 14.34 -17.14 27.67
C GLY A 142 15.01 -17.81 26.47
N ILE A 143 14.35 -18.82 25.88
CA ILE A 143 14.81 -19.46 24.64
C ILE A 143 14.83 -18.45 23.48
N TRP A 144 13.81 -17.58 23.42
CA TRP A 144 13.73 -16.58 22.35
C TRP A 144 14.80 -15.49 22.47
N ASP A 145 15.22 -15.14 23.68
CA ASP A 145 16.30 -14.19 23.90
C ASP A 145 17.64 -14.76 23.37
N ASN A 146 17.91 -16.06 23.57
CA ASN A 146 19.07 -16.74 23.00
C ASN A 146 19.04 -16.72 21.45
N VAL A 147 17.88 -17.01 20.84
CA VAL A 147 17.70 -16.92 19.38
C VAL A 147 17.97 -15.51 18.87
N VAL A 148 17.48 -14.47 19.57
CA VAL A 148 17.72 -13.08 19.20
C VAL A 148 19.21 -12.76 19.28
N PHE A 149 19.88 -13.16 20.35
CA PHE A 149 21.31 -12.91 20.55
C PHE A 149 22.15 -13.55 19.42
N GLU A 150 21.87 -14.80 19.07
CA GLU A 150 22.57 -15.51 17.98
C GLU A 150 22.29 -14.83 16.61
N LEU A 151 21.04 -14.44 16.34
CA LEU A 151 20.69 -13.73 15.12
C LEU A 151 21.31 -12.33 15.04
N GLN A 152 21.48 -11.63 16.16
CA GLN A 152 22.17 -10.33 16.20
C GLN A 152 23.65 -10.47 15.87
N ALA A 153 24.30 -11.56 16.32
CA ALA A 153 25.69 -11.85 15.97
C ALA A 153 25.85 -12.16 14.48
N LEU A 154 24.89 -12.91 13.88
CA LEU A 154 24.91 -13.24 12.45
C LEU A 154 24.54 -12.04 11.55
N TYR A 155 23.76 -11.10 12.05
CA TYR A 155 23.23 -9.95 11.29
C TYR A 155 23.48 -8.62 12.00
N PRO A 156 24.71 -8.12 12.08
CA PRO A 156 25.01 -6.88 12.81
C PRO A 156 24.30 -5.64 12.25
N SER A 157 23.86 -5.66 10.98
CA SER A 157 23.17 -4.56 10.29
C SER A 157 21.67 -4.82 10.08
N TYR A 158 20.97 -5.39 11.05
CA TYR A 158 19.52 -5.61 10.92
C TYR A 158 18.72 -4.34 11.21
N ALA A 159 17.54 -4.21 10.57
CA ALA A 159 16.55 -3.16 10.88
C ALA A 159 15.55 -3.62 11.95
N SER A 160 15.15 -4.89 11.90
CA SER A 160 14.31 -5.53 12.91
C SER A 160 14.39 -7.05 12.82
N ILE A 161 14.29 -7.70 13.95
CA ILE A 161 14.14 -9.16 14.08
C ILE A 161 12.75 -9.41 14.67
N SER A 162 11.96 -10.25 14.00
CA SER A 162 10.60 -10.62 14.45
C SER A 162 10.54 -12.13 14.63
N LEU A 163 10.25 -12.56 15.84
CA LEU A 163 10.10 -13.98 16.16
C LEU A 163 8.62 -14.39 16.15
N THR A 164 8.39 -15.58 15.65
CA THR A 164 7.14 -16.33 15.76
C THR A 164 7.53 -17.78 16.07
N ALA A 165 6.60 -18.61 16.57
CA ALA A 165 6.91 -19.99 16.92
C ALA A 165 7.67 -20.72 15.80
N GLY A 166 8.93 -21.06 16.05
CA GLY A 166 9.83 -21.78 15.16
C GLY A 166 10.35 -21.00 13.94
N LYS A 167 10.07 -19.69 13.83
CA LYS A 167 10.54 -18.86 12.70
C LYS A 167 10.96 -17.47 13.15
N ALA A 168 12.11 -17.03 12.69
CA ALA A 168 12.59 -15.65 12.79
C ALA A 168 12.57 -14.99 11.42
N GLN A 169 12.21 -13.72 11.37
CA GLN A 169 12.29 -12.87 10.18
C GLN A 169 13.25 -11.72 10.47
N ILE A 170 14.31 -11.64 9.70
CA ILE A 170 15.38 -10.65 9.82
C ILE A 170 15.21 -9.63 8.69
N SER A 171 14.77 -8.43 9.02
CA SER A 171 14.59 -7.35 8.07
C SER A 171 15.87 -6.53 7.97
N LYS A 172 16.31 -6.24 6.75
CA LYS A 172 17.43 -5.36 6.44
C LYS A 172 16.94 -3.92 6.23
N PRO A 173 17.80 -2.89 6.39
CA PRO A 173 17.45 -1.53 6.04
C PRO A 173 16.97 -1.40 4.58
N GLY A 174 16.01 -0.52 4.34
CA GLY A 174 15.40 -0.35 3.02
C GLY A 174 14.04 -1.03 2.92
N ASN A 175 13.88 -2.00 2.02
CA ASN A 175 12.59 -2.67 1.84
C ASN A 175 12.26 -3.62 3.01
N MET A 176 11.25 -3.28 3.81
CA MET A 176 10.79 -4.09 4.95
C MET A 176 10.29 -5.51 4.57
N ARG A 177 10.15 -5.81 3.27
CA ARG A 177 9.74 -7.13 2.77
C ARG A 177 10.89 -7.93 2.17
N SER A 178 12.09 -7.35 2.05
CA SER A 178 13.31 -8.09 1.74
C SER A 178 13.97 -8.56 3.03
N SER A 179 13.43 -9.64 3.58
CA SER A 179 13.87 -10.20 4.86
C SER A 179 14.42 -11.58 4.64
N ASP A 180 15.53 -11.86 5.30
CA ASP A 180 16.00 -13.23 5.48
C ASP A 180 15.10 -13.93 6.51
N THR A 181 14.98 -15.23 6.44
CA THR A 181 14.19 -16.02 7.38
C THR A 181 15.04 -17.11 7.98
N ALA A 182 14.96 -17.30 9.29
CA ALA A 182 15.57 -18.42 9.98
C ALA A 182 14.48 -19.30 10.60
N ALA A 183 14.66 -20.61 10.54
CA ALA A 183 13.86 -21.54 11.31
C ALA A 183 14.68 -21.94 12.54
N PHE A 184 14.04 -22.07 13.69
CA PHE A 184 14.66 -22.49 14.94
C PHE A 184 13.78 -23.49 15.68
N ASP A 185 14.38 -24.35 16.45
CA ASP A 185 13.67 -25.27 17.33
C ASP A 185 13.05 -24.50 18.49
N THR A 186 11.76 -24.71 18.73
CA THR A 186 11.03 -24.01 19.79
C THR A 186 11.35 -24.48 21.21
N GLN A 187 12.00 -25.64 21.34
CA GLN A 187 12.37 -26.23 22.63
C GLN A 187 13.82 -25.88 23.02
N THR A 188 14.73 -25.90 22.04
CA THR A 188 16.14 -25.65 22.27
C THR A 188 16.60 -24.25 21.92
N GLY A 189 15.86 -23.57 21.01
CA GLY A 189 16.25 -22.28 20.45
C GLY A 189 17.34 -22.38 19.37
N GLU A 190 17.81 -23.59 19.01
CA GLU A 190 18.84 -23.77 18.01
C GLU A 190 18.36 -23.38 16.60
N ILE A 191 19.15 -22.60 15.87
CA ILE A 191 18.83 -22.20 14.50
C ILE A 191 19.09 -23.39 13.57
N THR A 192 18.03 -23.95 13.02
CA THR A 192 18.08 -25.13 12.14
C THR A 192 18.37 -24.79 10.68
N THR A 193 17.81 -23.71 10.15
CA THR A 193 18.04 -23.29 8.77
C THR A 193 17.93 -21.78 8.65
N VAL A 194 18.79 -21.21 7.79
CA VAL A 194 18.71 -19.80 7.38
C VAL A 194 18.46 -19.73 5.88
N THR A 195 17.42 -19.05 5.48
CA THR A 195 17.08 -18.80 4.07
C THR A 195 17.29 -17.33 3.76
N ALA A 196 18.30 -17.05 2.92
CA ALA A 196 18.56 -15.68 2.47
C ALA A 196 17.45 -15.19 1.53
N TYR A 197 17.19 -13.90 1.54
CA TYR A 197 16.23 -13.29 0.61
C TYR A 197 16.62 -13.52 -0.86
N SER A 198 17.92 -13.66 -1.18
CA SER A 198 18.39 -14.03 -2.52
C SER A 198 17.74 -15.32 -3.03
N ASP A 199 17.53 -16.29 -2.15
CA ASP A 199 17.07 -17.64 -2.50
C ASP A 199 15.53 -17.76 -2.50
N VAL A 200 14.84 -16.72 -2.05
CA VAL A 200 13.38 -16.68 -2.07
C VAL A 200 12.84 -16.70 -3.51
N PRO A 201 11.82 -17.52 -3.83
CA PRO A 201 11.22 -17.58 -5.17
C PRO A 201 10.73 -16.22 -5.67
N ARG A 202 10.86 -15.96 -6.97
CA ARG A 202 10.46 -14.67 -7.60
C ARG A 202 9.04 -14.25 -7.27
N ALA A 203 8.09 -15.18 -7.27
CA ALA A 203 6.69 -14.90 -6.95
C ALA A 203 6.50 -14.33 -5.53
N GLN A 204 7.28 -14.83 -4.57
CA GLN A 204 7.24 -14.34 -3.19
C GLN A 204 7.94 -12.98 -3.06
N LYS A 205 9.07 -12.77 -3.75
CA LYS A 205 9.75 -11.47 -3.84
C LYS A 205 8.81 -10.40 -4.42
N MET A 206 8.12 -10.70 -5.51
CA MET A 206 7.16 -9.78 -6.14
C MET A 206 6.05 -9.36 -5.17
N LYS A 207 5.49 -10.29 -4.41
CA LYS A 207 4.49 -9.97 -3.38
C LYS A 207 5.05 -8.99 -2.34
N GLY A 208 6.29 -9.16 -1.94
CA GLY A 208 7.01 -8.24 -1.04
C GLY A 208 7.19 -6.85 -1.67
N TRP A 209 7.62 -6.78 -2.92
CA TRP A 209 7.83 -5.53 -3.64
C TRP A 209 6.53 -4.77 -3.89
N PHE A 210 5.44 -5.43 -4.32
CA PHE A 210 4.13 -4.77 -4.44
C PHE A 210 3.69 -4.13 -3.13
N TYR A 211 3.92 -4.81 -2.00
CA TYR A 211 3.64 -4.22 -0.69
C TYR A 211 4.55 -3.03 -0.38
N ALA A 212 5.84 -3.13 -0.66
CA ALA A 212 6.80 -2.07 -0.41
C ALA A 212 6.48 -0.81 -1.23
N PHE A 213 6.12 -0.97 -2.51
CA PHE A 213 5.67 0.13 -3.36
C PHE A 213 4.31 0.70 -2.93
N HIS A 214 3.39 -0.13 -2.43
CA HIS A 214 2.11 0.37 -1.92
C HIS A 214 2.25 1.24 -0.67
N THR A 215 3.17 0.87 0.21
CA THR A 215 3.36 1.54 1.51
C THR A 215 4.48 2.57 1.53
N GLY A 216 5.24 2.69 0.43
CA GLY A 216 6.42 3.56 0.38
C GLY A 216 7.60 3.05 1.22
N SER A 217 7.62 1.77 1.62
CA SER A 217 8.68 1.23 2.48
C SER A 217 9.95 0.77 1.73
N TRP A 218 10.02 1.00 0.42
CA TRP A 218 11.11 0.54 -0.43
C TRP A 218 12.40 1.38 -0.33
N GLY A 219 12.31 2.66 0.02
CA GLY A 219 13.43 3.60 0.13
C GLY A 219 13.58 4.20 1.54
N GLY A 220 13.19 3.45 2.59
CA GLY A 220 13.37 3.86 3.98
C GLY A 220 12.40 4.96 4.43
N MET A 221 12.88 5.86 5.30
CA MET A 221 12.03 6.90 5.89
C MET A 221 11.63 7.97 4.86
N THR A 222 12.53 8.34 3.95
CA THR A 222 12.27 9.37 2.94
C THR A 222 11.06 9.01 2.07
N THR A 223 11.02 7.81 1.53
CA THR A 223 9.89 7.37 0.70
C THR A 223 8.60 7.22 1.51
N LYS A 224 8.66 6.79 2.77
CA LYS A 224 7.49 6.75 3.65
C LYS A 224 6.89 8.15 3.86
N VAL A 225 7.73 9.17 4.10
CA VAL A 225 7.27 10.55 4.25
C VAL A 225 6.64 11.07 2.95
N LEU A 226 7.27 10.83 1.79
CA LEU A 226 6.71 11.22 0.50
C LEU A 226 5.35 10.55 0.23
N TYR A 227 5.21 9.26 0.53
CA TYR A 227 3.95 8.54 0.38
C TYR A 227 2.88 9.02 1.36
N PHE A 228 3.26 9.34 2.59
CA PHE A 228 2.35 9.96 3.56
C PHE A 228 1.82 11.30 3.06
N LEU A 229 2.70 12.19 2.59
CA LEU A 229 2.31 13.48 2.03
C LEU A 229 1.43 13.30 0.79
N ALA A 230 1.79 12.38 -0.11
CA ALA A 230 0.99 12.08 -1.29
C ALA A 230 -0.41 11.56 -0.93
N ALA A 231 -0.53 10.65 0.05
CA ALA A 231 -1.81 10.15 0.52
C ALA A 231 -2.64 11.25 1.19
N PHE A 232 -2.02 12.10 2.00
CA PHE A 232 -2.68 13.23 2.67
C PHE A 232 -3.23 14.23 1.66
N ILE A 233 -2.40 14.68 0.71
CA ILE A 233 -2.82 15.57 -0.38
C ILE A 233 -3.89 14.88 -1.23
N GLY A 234 -3.71 13.59 -1.56
CA GLY A 234 -4.66 12.78 -2.29
C GLY A 234 -6.05 12.72 -1.66
N GLY A 235 -6.13 12.73 -0.32
CA GLY A 235 -7.40 12.85 0.42
C GLY A 235 -8.07 14.22 0.29
N ILE A 236 -7.29 15.29 0.07
CA ILE A 236 -7.82 16.65 -0.10
C ILE A 236 -8.27 16.92 -1.55
N LEU A 237 -7.68 16.24 -2.54
CA LEU A 237 -7.98 16.48 -3.96
C LEU A 237 -9.45 16.31 -4.33
N PRO A 238 -10.20 15.28 -3.89
CA PRO A 238 -11.62 15.17 -4.16
C PRO A 238 -12.44 16.34 -3.59
N LEU A 239 -12.09 16.81 -2.40
CA LEU A 239 -12.76 17.93 -1.75
C LEU A 239 -12.54 19.24 -2.52
N SER A 240 -11.29 19.52 -2.90
CA SER A 240 -10.94 20.69 -3.70
C SER A 240 -11.57 20.62 -5.10
N GLY A 241 -11.57 19.45 -5.74
CA GLY A 241 -12.23 19.24 -7.04
C GLY A 241 -13.72 19.48 -6.99
N TYR A 242 -14.40 18.96 -5.97
CA TYR A 242 -15.82 19.17 -5.75
C TYR A 242 -16.16 20.66 -5.48
N TYR A 243 -15.36 21.34 -4.67
CA TYR A 243 -15.47 22.77 -4.43
C TYR A 243 -15.36 23.58 -5.73
N LEU A 244 -14.38 23.30 -6.56
CA LEU A 244 -14.16 23.99 -7.84
C LEU A 244 -15.32 23.73 -8.81
N TRP A 245 -15.83 22.51 -8.87
CA TRP A 245 -16.98 22.15 -9.71
C TRP A 245 -18.26 22.88 -9.29
N LEU A 246 -18.57 22.92 -7.99
CA LEU A 246 -19.75 23.65 -7.47
C LEU A 246 -19.66 25.14 -7.79
N LYS A 247 -18.50 25.75 -7.61
CA LYS A 247 -18.32 27.18 -7.87
C LYS A 247 -18.43 27.49 -9.36
N LYS A 248 -17.89 26.66 -10.23
CA LYS A 248 -18.04 26.78 -11.69
C LYS A 248 -19.54 26.71 -12.09
N LYS A 249 -20.28 25.76 -11.54
CA LYS A 249 -21.71 25.58 -11.79
C LYS A 249 -22.53 26.82 -11.37
N ARG A 250 -22.22 27.41 -10.19
CA ARG A 250 -22.86 28.64 -9.71
C ARG A 250 -22.59 29.85 -10.62
N LEU A 251 -21.35 30.00 -11.09
CA LEU A 251 -20.96 31.09 -11.99
C LEU A 251 -21.60 30.96 -13.36
N SER A 252 -21.72 29.75 -13.90
CA SER A 252 -22.44 29.50 -15.17
C SER A 252 -23.91 29.88 -15.08
N LYS A 253 -24.60 29.49 -14.01
CA LYS A 253 -25.99 29.86 -13.79
C LYS A 253 -26.19 31.40 -13.72
N LYS A 254 -25.28 32.12 -13.04
CA LYS A 254 -25.33 33.60 -12.96
C LYS A 254 -25.09 34.27 -14.33
N LYS A 255 -24.25 33.70 -15.20
CA LYS A 255 -24.06 34.21 -16.56
C LYS A 255 -25.34 34.06 -17.40
N VAL A 256 -25.93 32.86 -17.38
CA VAL A 256 -27.20 32.61 -18.11
C VAL A 256 -28.29 33.55 -17.65
N PHE A 257 -28.46 33.77 -16.35
CA PHE A 257 -29.45 34.69 -15.81
C PHE A 257 -29.22 36.15 -16.24
N ARG A 258 -27.94 36.61 -16.32
CA ARG A 258 -27.60 37.96 -16.81
C ARG A 258 -27.77 38.15 -18.33
N THR A 259 -27.86 37.08 -19.08
CA THR A 259 -28.06 37.14 -20.54
C THR A 259 -29.54 37.12 -20.92
N ILE A 260 -30.42 36.70 -20.00
CA ILE A 260 -31.90 36.62 -20.23
C ILE A 260 -32.63 37.86 -19.68
N PHE A 261 -32.00 38.59 -18.77
CA PHE A 261 -32.51 39.82 -18.17
C PHE A 261 -31.46 40.95 -18.31
#